data_1a7632d07116f9e59bb2c17668b9d44d
#
_entry.id   1a7632d07116f9e59bb2c17668b9d44d
#
_cell.length_a   1.000
_cell.length_b   1.000
_cell.length_c   1.000
_cell.angle_alpha   90.00
_cell.angle_beta   90.00
_cell.angle_gamma   90.00
#
_symmetry.space_group_name_H-M   'P 1'
#
loop_
_entity.id
_entity.type
_entity.pdbx_description
1 polymer ?
#
loop_
_entity_poly.entity_id
_entity_poly.type
_entity_poly.pdbx_seq_one_letter_code
_entity_poly.pdbx_strand_id
1 'polypeptide(L)'
;MDERDDSTYSPLRTALTFLLIVLVPLAIGVFLANRLLPRPQIGIVRLSYDIGSLSTYEIAEQLRYARDNPAIQGVVIIINSPGGSAAFSEELFLDVLDTRRELPVVASIDLVAASGAYYMAAAANEIYAKPTSAVGSVGVIASLPGDVFIEEDLLTTGPYKAFGGTRDGYVRQIERAKLAFLDAVQVGRGERLAIDLETLSRAEVYTGVQAMEFGLIDGLASGEAALQRAAELAGVRDFETVELYPLTFDTDFIPLAEVRYQPQPIDEARLWAAPTNLAPGLYYRYVEPGAGR
;
A
#
# COMPACT_ATOMS: atom_id res chain seq x y z
N MET A 1 -38.95 5.03 77.78
CA MET A 1 -38.31 3.73 77.48
C MET A 1 -38.08 3.76 75.96
N ASP A 2 -36.92 4.14 75.57
CA ASP A 2 -36.56 4.41 74.16
C ASP A 2 -35.77 3.18 73.64
N GLU A 3 -36.50 2.30 72.92
CA GLU A 3 -35.85 1.19 72.21
C GLU A 3 -35.12 1.72 71.00
N ARG A 4 -33.83 1.94 71.14
CA ARG A 4 -32.94 2.14 69.99
C ARG A 4 -32.87 0.81 69.23
N ASP A 5 -33.52 0.77 68.09
CA ASP A 5 -33.33 -0.28 67.11
C ASP A 5 -31.93 -0.17 66.54
N ASP A 6 -30.97 -0.85 67.13
CA ASP A 6 -29.61 -1.04 66.63
C ASP A 6 -29.72 -2.07 65.49
N SER A 7 -30.14 -1.59 64.32
CA SER A 7 -30.00 -2.35 63.08
C SER A 7 -28.52 -2.51 62.75
N THR A 8 -27.90 -3.56 63.33
CA THR A 8 -26.54 -3.96 63.11
C THR A 8 -26.36 -4.28 61.60
N TYR A 9 -25.80 -3.33 60.87
CA TYR A 9 -25.31 -3.55 59.50
C TYR A 9 -24.25 -4.64 59.54
N SER A 10 -24.63 -5.86 59.22
CA SER A 10 -23.64 -6.94 59.11
C SER A 10 -22.73 -6.65 57.94
N PRO A 11 -21.39 -6.48 58.14
CA PRO A 11 -20.45 -6.19 57.06
C PRO A 11 -20.48 -7.25 55.95
N LEU A 12 -20.87 -8.49 56.32
CA LEU A 12 -21.05 -9.58 55.38
C LEU A 12 -22.28 -9.35 54.45
N ARG A 13 -23.39 -8.85 54.96
CA ARG A 13 -24.56 -8.52 54.18
C ARG A 13 -24.28 -7.37 53.20
N THR A 14 -23.56 -6.34 53.66
CA THR A 14 -23.18 -5.21 52.84
C THR A 14 -22.25 -5.66 51.71
N ALA A 15 -21.26 -6.51 52.00
CA ALA A 15 -20.33 -7.06 51.02
C ALA A 15 -21.09 -7.96 50.00
N LEU A 16 -22.05 -8.77 50.44
CA LEU A 16 -22.83 -9.63 49.57
C LEU A 16 -23.77 -8.82 48.64
N THR A 17 -24.37 -7.76 49.20
CA THR A 17 -25.20 -6.83 48.43
C THR A 17 -24.38 -6.09 47.36
N PHE A 18 -23.20 -5.64 47.71
CA PHE A 18 -22.27 -5.01 46.76
C PHE A 18 -21.84 -5.98 45.64
N LEU A 19 -21.49 -7.21 45.98
CA LEU A 19 -21.13 -8.25 45.02
C LEU A 19 -22.30 -8.49 44.05
N LEU A 20 -23.54 -8.67 44.53
CA LEU A 20 -24.70 -8.99 43.70
C LEU A 20 -25.15 -7.79 42.86
N ILE A 21 -25.16 -6.58 43.42
CA ILE A 21 -25.73 -5.40 42.73
C ILE A 21 -24.72 -4.72 41.82
N VAL A 22 -23.41 -4.79 42.14
CA VAL A 22 -22.37 -4.08 41.38
C VAL A 22 -21.49 -5.03 40.58
N LEU A 23 -20.85 -5.99 41.26
CA LEU A 23 -19.84 -6.83 40.57
C LEU A 23 -20.45 -7.83 39.59
N VAL A 24 -21.62 -8.44 39.93
CA VAL A 24 -22.25 -9.40 39.02
C VAL A 24 -22.77 -8.71 37.74
N PRO A 25 -23.55 -7.60 37.82
CA PRO A 25 -23.95 -6.88 36.59
C PRO A 25 -22.75 -6.33 35.80
N LEU A 26 -21.69 -5.85 36.47
CA LEU A 26 -20.47 -5.40 35.79
C LEU A 26 -19.80 -6.57 35.04
N ALA A 27 -19.66 -7.72 35.71
CA ALA A 27 -19.07 -8.91 35.06
C ALA A 27 -19.93 -9.41 33.88
N ILE A 28 -21.24 -9.41 34.03
CA ILE A 28 -22.17 -9.73 32.95
C ILE A 28 -22.07 -8.70 31.83
N GLY A 29 -21.99 -7.41 32.14
CA GLY A 29 -21.86 -6.34 31.19
C GLY A 29 -20.53 -6.46 30.35
N VAL A 30 -19.41 -6.70 31.04
CA VAL A 30 -18.12 -6.95 30.40
C VAL A 30 -18.17 -8.23 29.53
N PHE A 31 -18.77 -9.31 30.05
CA PHE A 31 -18.94 -10.55 29.29
C PHE A 31 -19.78 -10.34 28.02
N LEU A 32 -20.90 -9.64 28.14
CA LEU A 32 -21.77 -9.34 27.01
C LEU A 32 -21.09 -8.38 26.03
N ALA A 33 -20.38 -7.36 26.51
CA ALA A 33 -19.64 -6.44 25.66
C ALA A 33 -18.60 -7.19 24.82
N ASN A 34 -17.80 -8.08 25.44
CA ASN A 34 -16.82 -8.90 24.72
C ASN A 34 -17.43 -9.88 23.71
N ARG A 35 -18.73 -10.21 23.85
CA ARG A 35 -19.43 -11.12 22.93
C ARG A 35 -20.22 -10.41 21.84
N LEU A 36 -20.74 -9.22 22.13
CA LEU A 36 -21.67 -8.50 21.25
C LEU A 36 -21.00 -7.36 20.47
N LEU A 37 -19.91 -6.79 20.99
CA LEU A 37 -19.15 -5.79 20.25
C LEU A 37 -18.25 -6.48 19.22
N PRO A 38 -18.32 -6.09 17.95
CA PRO A 38 -17.40 -6.60 16.93
C PRO A 38 -15.96 -6.23 17.31
N ARG A 39 -15.05 -7.17 17.12
CA ARG A 39 -13.63 -6.90 17.35
C ARG A 39 -13.12 -5.88 16.34
N PRO A 40 -12.21 -5.01 16.74
CA PRO A 40 -11.48 -4.16 15.79
C PRO A 40 -10.83 -5.00 14.70
N GLN A 41 -10.83 -4.52 13.48
CA GLN A 41 -10.28 -5.24 12.35
C GLN A 41 -9.11 -4.48 11.73
N ILE A 42 -8.09 -5.21 11.29
CA ILE A 42 -7.03 -4.70 10.41
C ILE A 42 -7.30 -5.23 9.01
N GLY A 43 -7.57 -4.31 8.10
CA GLY A 43 -7.88 -4.61 6.71
C GLY A 43 -6.62 -4.96 5.92
N ILE A 44 -6.71 -5.98 5.08
CA ILE A 44 -5.65 -6.38 4.16
C ILE A 44 -6.06 -6.00 2.75
N VAL A 45 -5.20 -5.23 2.09
CA VAL A 45 -5.27 -4.88 0.65
C VAL A 45 -4.08 -5.52 -0.06
N ARG A 46 -4.30 -6.10 -1.23
CA ARG A 46 -3.22 -6.77 -1.98
C ARG A 46 -2.99 -6.09 -3.33
N LEU A 47 -1.75 -5.65 -3.56
CA LEU A 47 -1.27 -5.27 -4.88
C LEU A 47 -0.31 -6.37 -5.36
N SER A 48 -0.83 -7.29 -6.18
CA SER A 48 -0.11 -8.51 -6.58
C SER A 48 0.22 -8.57 -8.08
N TYR A 49 0.09 -7.45 -8.79
CA TYR A 49 0.31 -7.35 -10.24
C TYR A 49 0.65 -5.90 -10.64
N ASP A 50 0.74 -5.64 -11.95
CA ASP A 50 1.04 -4.32 -12.51
C ASP A 50 -0.03 -3.28 -12.13
N ILE A 51 0.42 -2.03 -11.93
CA ILE A 51 -0.47 -0.91 -11.70
C ILE A 51 -1.05 -0.42 -13.02
N GLY A 52 -2.33 -0.63 -13.19
CA GLY A 52 -3.15 -0.22 -14.31
C GLY A 52 -4.52 0.26 -13.86
N SER A 53 -5.43 0.51 -14.79
CA SER A 53 -6.75 1.05 -14.46
C SER A 53 -7.57 0.14 -13.54
N LEU A 54 -7.52 -1.18 -13.76
CA LEU A 54 -8.27 -2.13 -12.93
C LEU A 54 -7.71 -2.23 -11.53
N SER A 55 -6.40 -2.47 -11.38
CA SER A 55 -5.77 -2.58 -10.07
C SER A 55 -5.90 -1.30 -9.25
N THR A 56 -5.82 -0.13 -9.89
CA THR A 56 -6.03 1.16 -9.24
C THR A 56 -7.46 1.28 -8.71
N TYR A 57 -8.46 0.99 -9.54
CA TYR A 57 -9.85 0.98 -9.12
C TYR A 57 -10.10 0.02 -7.95
N GLU A 58 -9.61 -1.20 -8.04
CA GLU A 58 -9.79 -2.22 -7.00
C GLU A 58 -9.18 -1.78 -5.66
N ILE A 59 -7.97 -1.21 -5.67
CA ILE A 59 -7.29 -0.76 -4.44
C ILE A 59 -7.97 0.48 -3.87
N ALA A 60 -8.30 1.47 -4.71
CA ALA A 60 -8.98 2.69 -4.29
C ALA A 60 -10.33 2.40 -3.60
N GLU A 61 -11.13 1.47 -4.17
CA GLU A 61 -12.39 1.05 -3.57
C GLU A 61 -12.20 0.34 -2.22
N GLN A 62 -11.18 -0.52 -2.09
CA GLN A 62 -10.87 -1.16 -0.80
C GLN A 62 -10.42 -0.14 0.26
N LEU A 63 -9.59 0.85 -0.12
CA LEU A 63 -9.17 1.92 0.79
C LEU A 63 -10.36 2.79 1.20
N ARG A 64 -11.27 3.09 0.28
CA ARG A 64 -12.51 3.80 0.57
C ARG A 64 -13.40 3.00 1.53
N TYR A 65 -13.61 1.71 1.25
CA TYR A 65 -14.36 0.81 2.14
C TYR A 65 -13.76 0.80 3.56
N ALA A 66 -12.43 0.78 3.67
CA ALA A 66 -11.77 0.82 4.97
C ALA A 66 -12.07 2.10 5.75
N ARG A 67 -12.04 3.26 5.09
CA ARG A 67 -12.36 4.56 5.72
C ARG A 67 -13.83 4.65 6.14
N ASP A 68 -14.73 4.11 5.32
CA ASP A 68 -16.18 4.18 5.56
C ASP A 68 -16.65 3.17 6.61
N ASN A 69 -15.87 2.14 6.93
CA ASN A 69 -16.25 1.07 7.87
C ASN A 69 -15.58 1.24 9.23
N PRO A 70 -16.34 1.61 10.28
CA PRO A 70 -15.78 1.86 11.61
C PRO A 70 -15.21 0.63 12.31
N ALA A 71 -15.46 -0.59 11.82
CA ALA A 71 -14.80 -1.80 12.33
C ALA A 71 -13.34 -1.89 11.90
N ILE A 72 -12.98 -1.29 10.76
CA ILE A 72 -11.59 -1.25 10.26
C ILE A 72 -10.84 -0.14 10.99
N GLN A 73 -9.77 -0.52 11.69
CA GLN A 73 -8.98 0.40 12.52
C GLN A 73 -7.60 0.70 11.93
N GLY A 74 -7.20 -0.02 10.89
CA GLY A 74 -5.96 0.17 10.18
C GLY A 74 -5.90 -0.71 8.94
N VAL A 75 -4.98 -0.42 8.04
CA VAL A 75 -4.82 -1.13 6.77
C VAL A 75 -3.38 -1.59 6.59
N VAL A 76 -3.20 -2.82 6.12
CA VAL A 76 -1.93 -3.32 5.62
C VAL A 76 -2.04 -3.55 4.12
N ILE A 77 -1.18 -2.88 3.35
CA ILE A 77 -1.08 -3.10 1.91
C ILE A 77 0.07 -4.09 1.67
N ILE A 78 -0.27 -5.30 1.25
CA ILE A 78 0.70 -6.34 0.88
C ILE A 78 1.06 -6.13 -0.60
N ILE A 79 2.35 -5.88 -0.85
CA ILE A 79 2.84 -5.46 -2.17
C ILE A 79 3.74 -6.52 -2.77
N ASN A 80 3.38 -6.94 -3.98
CA ASN A 80 4.18 -7.77 -4.86
C ASN A 80 3.96 -7.29 -6.31
N SER A 81 4.55 -6.14 -6.66
CA SER A 81 4.29 -5.47 -7.92
C SER A 81 5.54 -4.77 -8.47
N PRO A 82 5.81 -4.90 -9.77
CA PRO A 82 6.88 -4.18 -10.44
C PRO A 82 6.54 -2.70 -10.74
N GLY A 83 5.35 -2.23 -10.35
CA GLY A 83 4.84 -0.92 -10.71
C GLY A 83 3.93 -0.94 -11.94
N GLY A 84 3.87 0.15 -12.68
CA GLY A 84 3.00 0.26 -13.86
C GLY A 84 2.86 1.68 -14.37
N SER A 85 1.65 2.08 -14.74
CA SER A 85 1.36 3.41 -15.27
C SER A 85 1.66 4.50 -14.24
N ALA A 86 2.35 5.57 -14.66
CA ALA A 86 2.71 6.68 -13.81
C ALA A 86 1.47 7.34 -13.18
N ALA A 87 0.48 7.72 -13.99
CA ALA A 87 -0.72 8.41 -13.50
C ALA A 87 -1.52 7.56 -12.51
N PHE A 88 -1.63 6.25 -12.73
CA PHE A 88 -2.30 5.36 -11.80
C PHE A 88 -1.49 5.11 -10.52
N SER A 89 -0.18 5.15 -10.59
CA SER A 89 0.68 5.09 -9.40
C SER A 89 0.58 6.35 -8.54
N GLU A 90 0.47 7.52 -9.19
CA GLU A 90 0.20 8.80 -8.53
C GLU A 90 -1.17 8.82 -7.86
N GLU A 91 -2.21 8.29 -8.52
CA GLU A 91 -3.55 8.13 -7.95
C GLU A 91 -3.51 7.30 -6.66
N LEU A 92 -2.90 6.12 -6.71
CA LEU A 92 -2.75 5.25 -5.54
C LEU A 92 -1.94 5.90 -4.41
N PHE A 93 -0.91 6.68 -4.75
CA PHE A 93 -0.16 7.44 -3.75
C PHE A 93 -1.06 8.44 -3.01
N LEU A 94 -1.91 9.16 -3.74
CA LEU A 94 -2.86 10.12 -3.15
C LEU A 94 -3.91 9.41 -2.30
N ASP A 95 -4.47 8.29 -2.76
CA ASP A 95 -5.44 7.48 -2.01
C ASP A 95 -4.85 6.95 -0.69
N VAL A 96 -3.59 6.49 -0.72
CA VAL A 96 -2.88 6.06 0.50
C VAL A 96 -2.62 7.25 1.43
N LEU A 97 -2.22 8.42 0.88
CA LEU A 97 -2.05 9.64 1.67
C LEU A 97 -3.35 10.07 2.37
N ASP A 98 -4.47 10.01 1.66
CA ASP A 98 -5.77 10.36 2.22
C ASP A 98 -6.20 9.34 3.28
N THR A 99 -6.02 8.05 3.01
CA THR A 99 -6.35 6.99 3.96
C THR A 99 -5.53 7.11 5.24
N ARG A 100 -4.22 7.36 5.16
CA ARG A 100 -3.36 7.48 6.35
C ARG A 100 -3.66 8.66 7.27
N ARG A 101 -4.47 9.62 6.82
CA ARG A 101 -4.98 10.73 7.66
C ARG A 101 -6.08 10.27 8.62
N GLU A 102 -6.77 9.23 8.26
CA GLU A 102 -7.92 8.70 9.01
C GLU A 102 -7.59 7.40 9.71
N LEU A 103 -6.87 6.51 9.04
CA LEU A 103 -6.48 5.18 9.50
C LEU A 103 -4.98 4.95 9.29
N PRO A 104 -4.28 4.28 10.24
CA PRO A 104 -2.91 3.85 9.99
C PRO A 104 -2.82 2.94 8.75
N VAL A 105 -1.87 3.23 7.87
CA VAL A 105 -1.56 2.41 6.69
C VAL A 105 -0.12 1.93 6.79
N VAL A 106 0.08 0.61 6.76
CA VAL A 106 1.39 -0.03 6.73
C VAL A 106 1.58 -0.74 5.39
N ALA A 107 2.68 -0.47 4.71
CA ALA A 107 3.05 -1.21 3.51
C ALA A 107 3.94 -2.41 3.89
N SER A 108 3.59 -3.60 3.44
CA SER A 108 4.35 -4.84 3.62
C SER A 108 4.81 -5.37 2.26
N ILE A 109 6.10 -5.22 1.97
CA ILE A 109 6.67 -5.67 0.69
C ILE A 109 6.96 -7.16 0.77
N ASP A 110 6.20 -7.95 0.00
CA ASP A 110 6.33 -9.40 0.01
C ASP A 110 7.52 -9.88 -0.81
N LEU A 111 7.53 -9.64 -2.12
CA LEU A 111 8.62 -9.99 -3.01
C LEU A 111 9.23 -8.74 -3.66
N VAL A 112 8.41 -7.88 -4.25
CA VAL A 112 8.86 -6.69 -4.96
C VAL A 112 7.90 -5.52 -4.76
N ALA A 113 8.47 -4.35 -4.50
CA ALA A 113 7.82 -3.05 -4.64
C ALA A 113 8.76 -2.14 -5.41
N ALA A 114 8.65 -2.16 -6.72
CA ALA A 114 9.53 -1.39 -7.59
C ALA A 114 8.74 -0.33 -8.36
N SER A 115 9.41 0.78 -8.68
CA SER A 115 8.86 1.82 -9.54
C SER A 115 7.50 2.33 -8.99
N GLY A 116 6.42 2.33 -9.76
CA GLY A 116 5.10 2.79 -9.31
C GLY A 116 4.57 2.13 -8.05
N ALA A 117 4.93 0.87 -7.78
CA ALA A 117 4.54 0.20 -6.54
C ALA A 117 5.28 0.78 -5.32
N TYR A 118 6.55 1.15 -5.47
CA TYR A 118 7.27 1.87 -4.42
C TYR A 118 6.77 3.33 -4.30
N TYR A 119 6.38 3.95 -5.41
CA TYR A 119 5.74 5.27 -5.40
C TYR A 119 4.53 5.27 -4.46
N MET A 120 3.60 4.33 -4.64
CA MET A 120 2.44 4.16 -3.76
C MET A 120 2.87 3.84 -2.32
N ALA A 121 3.81 2.89 -2.13
CA ALA A 121 4.25 2.47 -0.80
C ALA A 121 4.84 3.63 0.01
N ALA A 122 5.53 4.58 -0.65
CA ALA A 122 6.11 5.75 0.00
C ALA A 122 5.07 6.62 0.73
N ALA A 123 3.80 6.54 0.36
CA ALA A 123 2.70 7.23 1.02
C ALA A 123 2.29 6.63 2.37
N ALA A 124 2.64 5.38 2.67
CA ALA A 124 2.26 4.71 3.92
C ALA A 124 2.89 5.36 5.16
N ASN A 125 2.32 5.09 6.34
CA ASN A 125 2.91 5.51 7.62
C ASN A 125 4.27 4.84 7.84
N GLU A 126 4.32 3.54 7.60
CA GLU A 126 5.52 2.72 7.72
C GLU A 126 5.57 1.67 6.60
N ILE A 127 6.80 1.29 6.21
CA ILE A 127 7.07 0.34 5.14
C ILE A 127 7.98 -0.75 5.67
N TYR A 128 7.59 -2.00 5.51
CA TYR A 128 8.37 -3.17 5.90
C TYR A 128 8.64 -4.07 4.70
N ALA A 129 9.80 -4.72 4.71
CA ALA A 129 10.20 -5.67 3.67
C ALA A 129 10.91 -6.88 4.27
N LYS A 130 11.04 -7.96 3.51
CA LYS A 130 11.95 -9.07 3.84
C LYS A 130 13.38 -8.70 3.44
N PRO A 131 14.41 -9.31 4.02
CA PRO A 131 15.81 -8.99 3.69
C PRO A 131 16.16 -9.02 2.21
N THR A 132 15.54 -9.91 1.45
CA THR A 132 15.79 -10.13 0.01
C THR A 132 14.69 -9.56 -0.89
N SER A 133 13.67 -8.88 -0.37
CA SER A 133 12.66 -8.20 -1.19
C SER A 133 13.31 -7.14 -2.07
N ALA A 134 12.82 -6.98 -3.28
CA ALA A 134 13.29 -5.97 -4.23
C ALA A 134 12.52 -4.64 -4.02
N VAL A 135 13.25 -3.54 -3.77
CA VAL A 135 12.67 -2.24 -3.42
C VAL A 135 13.33 -1.13 -4.23
N GLY A 136 12.57 -0.14 -4.67
CA GLY A 136 13.13 1.05 -5.29
C GLY A 136 12.77 1.19 -6.77
N SER A 137 13.75 1.22 -7.67
CA SER A 137 13.54 1.57 -9.09
C SER A 137 12.83 2.93 -9.25
N VAL A 138 13.34 3.95 -8.54
CA VAL A 138 12.77 5.31 -8.53
C VAL A 138 13.13 6.02 -9.82
N GLY A 139 12.34 5.82 -10.85
CA GLY A 139 12.59 6.34 -12.18
C GLY A 139 11.39 6.13 -13.12
N VAL A 140 11.52 6.65 -14.33
CA VAL A 140 10.46 6.65 -15.35
C VAL A 140 10.99 6.11 -16.66
N ILE A 141 10.22 5.22 -17.28
CA ILE A 141 10.44 4.83 -18.67
C ILE A 141 9.27 5.34 -19.53
N ALA A 142 9.54 5.66 -20.78
CA ALA A 142 8.51 6.01 -21.75
C ALA A 142 8.67 5.18 -23.01
N SER A 143 7.54 4.67 -23.51
CA SER A 143 7.45 4.17 -24.86
C SER A 143 7.04 5.32 -25.78
N LEU A 144 7.87 5.62 -26.77
CA LEU A 144 7.51 6.59 -27.80
C LEU A 144 6.52 5.93 -28.78
N PRO A 145 5.57 6.70 -29.32
CA PRO A 145 4.76 6.21 -30.45
C PRO A 145 5.69 5.74 -31.57
N GLY A 146 5.42 4.58 -32.14
CA GLY A 146 6.12 4.11 -33.33
C GLY A 146 5.89 5.03 -34.52
N ASP A 147 6.54 4.73 -35.64
CA ASP A 147 6.30 5.46 -36.89
C ASP A 147 4.82 5.39 -37.24
N VAL A 148 4.18 6.54 -37.26
CA VAL A 148 2.77 6.64 -37.66
C VAL A 148 2.72 6.75 -39.14
N PHE A 149 2.26 5.70 -39.81
CA PHE A 149 1.85 5.78 -41.20
C PHE A 149 0.55 6.57 -41.24
N ILE A 150 0.60 7.80 -41.76
CA ILE A 150 -0.59 8.61 -41.97
C ILE A 150 -1.17 8.12 -43.30
N GLU A 151 -2.39 7.55 -43.24
CA GLU A 151 -3.16 7.31 -44.47
C GLU A 151 -3.51 8.66 -45.11
N GLU A 152 -3.52 8.70 -46.43
CA GLU A 152 -3.70 9.94 -47.21
C GLU A 152 -4.96 10.72 -46.85
N ASP A 153 -5.98 10.03 -46.30
CA ASP A 153 -7.27 10.61 -45.93
C ASP A 153 -7.34 11.13 -44.48
N LEU A 154 -6.23 11.08 -43.70
CA LEU A 154 -6.21 11.55 -42.32
C LEU A 154 -5.98 13.07 -42.25
N LEU A 155 -7.06 13.80 -41.90
CA LEU A 155 -7.01 15.22 -41.62
C LEU A 155 -6.76 15.49 -40.12
N THR A 156 -5.77 16.30 -39.77
CA THR A 156 -5.47 16.68 -38.38
C THR A 156 -5.50 18.20 -38.22
N THR A 157 -5.89 18.67 -37.01
CA THR A 157 -5.98 20.10 -36.69
C THR A 157 -4.65 20.67 -36.13
N GLY A 158 -3.60 19.86 -36.06
CA GLY A 158 -2.30 20.31 -35.56
C GLY A 158 -1.21 19.29 -35.82
N PRO A 159 0.07 19.73 -35.93
CA PRO A 159 1.20 18.89 -36.37
C PRO A 159 1.46 17.70 -35.43
N TYR A 160 1.08 17.79 -34.17
CA TYR A 160 1.34 16.75 -33.18
C TYR A 160 0.11 15.94 -32.79
N LYS A 161 -1.04 16.16 -33.44
CA LYS A 161 -2.29 15.46 -33.09
C LYS A 161 -2.15 13.93 -33.22
N ALA A 162 -1.42 13.46 -34.21
CA ALA A 162 -1.20 12.04 -34.46
C ALA A 162 -0.08 11.44 -33.58
N PHE A 163 0.94 12.22 -33.20
CA PHE A 163 2.17 11.73 -32.54
C PHE A 163 2.31 12.18 -31.07
N GLY A 164 1.41 13.05 -30.57
CA GLY A 164 1.46 13.55 -29.20
C GLY A 164 2.51 14.62 -28.91
N GLY A 165 3.55 14.80 -29.74
CA GLY A 165 4.59 15.80 -29.54
C GLY A 165 5.93 15.51 -30.20
N THR A 166 6.95 16.26 -29.82
CA THR A 166 8.33 16.01 -30.25
C THR A 166 9.06 15.07 -29.29
N ARG A 167 10.12 14.43 -29.74
CA ARG A 167 11.01 13.63 -28.88
C ARG A 167 11.52 14.43 -27.66
N ASP A 168 11.95 15.67 -27.90
CA ASP A 168 12.40 16.56 -26.79
C ASP A 168 11.25 16.90 -25.82
N GLY A 169 10.02 16.98 -26.33
CA GLY A 169 8.81 17.11 -25.50
C GLY A 169 8.63 15.91 -24.56
N TYR A 170 8.77 14.70 -25.08
CA TYR A 170 8.71 13.46 -24.30
C TYR A 170 9.84 13.36 -23.27
N VAL A 171 11.09 13.72 -23.64
CA VAL A 171 12.22 13.75 -22.70
C VAL A 171 11.91 14.68 -21.54
N ARG A 172 11.38 15.87 -21.80
CA ARG A 172 10.97 16.81 -20.73
C ARG A 172 9.82 16.25 -19.86
N GLN A 173 8.91 15.47 -20.43
CA GLN A 173 7.84 14.83 -19.66
C GLN A 173 8.41 13.76 -18.72
N ILE A 174 9.32 12.91 -19.20
CA ILE A 174 10.01 11.89 -18.38
C ILE A 174 10.76 12.55 -17.22
N GLU A 175 11.50 13.61 -17.48
CA GLU A 175 12.23 14.33 -16.43
C GLU A 175 11.30 14.94 -15.38
N ARG A 176 10.16 15.51 -15.79
CA ARG A 176 9.14 16.01 -14.83
C ARG A 176 8.53 14.90 -14.00
N ALA A 177 8.17 13.78 -14.63
CA ALA A 177 7.61 12.63 -13.92
C ALA A 177 8.64 12.02 -12.94
N LYS A 178 9.93 11.97 -13.33
CA LYS A 178 11.02 11.56 -12.42
C LYS A 178 11.11 12.48 -11.20
N LEU A 179 11.08 13.80 -11.41
CA LEU A 179 11.11 14.77 -10.30
C LEU A 179 9.90 14.59 -9.38
N ALA A 180 8.70 14.41 -9.93
CA ALA A 180 7.50 14.14 -9.14
C ALA A 180 7.63 12.87 -8.30
N PHE A 181 8.26 11.83 -8.84
CA PHE A 181 8.52 10.61 -8.08
C PHE A 181 9.51 10.85 -6.93
N LEU A 182 10.61 11.55 -7.19
CA LEU A 182 11.57 11.90 -6.14
C LEU A 182 10.93 12.74 -5.03
N ASP A 183 10.10 13.72 -5.40
CA ASP A 183 9.34 14.55 -4.46
C ASP A 183 8.38 13.71 -3.62
N ALA A 184 7.68 12.75 -4.23
CA ALA A 184 6.78 11.83 -3.52
C ALA A 184 7.54 10.97 -2.49
N VAL A 185 8.72 10.46 -2.86
CA VAL A 185 9.58 9.72 -1.92
C VAL A 185 10.04 10.63 -0.79
N GLN A 186 10.46 11.87 -1.07
CA GLN A 186 10.85 12.82 -0.03
C GLN A 186 9.69 13.15 0.91
N VAL A 187 8.48 13.37 0.37
CA VAL A 187 7.27 13.64 1.17
C VAL A 187 6.93 12.44 2.06
N GLY A 188 7.03 11.24 1.52
CA GLY A 188 6.68 10.02 2.25
C GLY A 188 7.73 9.60 3.27
N ARG A 189 9.02 9.71 2.94
CA ARG A 189 10.12 9.26 3.80
C ARG A 189 10.65 10.36 4.73
N GLY A 190 10.61 11.62 4.29
CA GLY A 190 11.06 12.76 5.11
C GLY A 190 12.51 12.60 5.60
N GLU A 191 12.73 12.85 6.88
CA GLU A 191 14.04 12.74 7.53
C GLU A 191 14.57 11.30 7.63
N ARG A 192 13.74 10.29 7.36
CA ARG A 192 14.17 8.87 7.33
C ARG A 192 15.03 8.54 6.11
N LEU A 193 14.92 9.34 5.03
CA LEU A 193 15.68 9.12 3.80
C LEU A 193 17.17 9.37 4.03
N ALA A 194 18.00 8.33 3.87
CA ALA A 194 19.43 8.35 4.11
C ALA A 194 20.28 8.25 2.82
N ILE A 195 19.62 8.17 1.65
CA ILE A 195 20.25 8.18 0.33
C ILE A 195 20.06 9.55 -0.31
N ASP A 196 21.07 10.06 -1.02
CA ASP A 196 20.93 11.28 -1.78
C ASP A 196 20.07 11.08 -3.05
N LEU A 197 19.41 12.16 -3.48
CA LEU A 197 18.46 12.09 -4.58
C LEU A 197 19.12 11.82 -5.93
N GLU A 198 20.40 12.18 -6.12
CA GLU A 198 21.12 11.88 -7.35
C GLU A 198 21.32 10.37 -7.49
N THR A 199 21.79 9.72 -6.43
CA THR A 199 21.92 8.26 -6.37
C THR A 199 20.56 7.56 -6.52
N LEU A 200 19.54 8.01 -5.80
CA LEU A 200 18.20 7.45 -5.91
C LEU A 200 17.62 7.55 -7.32
N SER A 201 17.91 8.67 -8.02
CA SER A 201 17.42 8.92 -9.39
C SER A 201 18.04 8.01 -10.47
N ARG A 202 19.03 7.20 -10.11
CA ARG A 202 19.59 6.16 -11.00
C ARG A 202 18.66 4.99 -11.21
N ALA A 203 17.55 4.96 -10.46
CA ALA A 203 16.50 3.96 -10.55
C ALA A 203 16.98 2.51 -10.28
N GLU A 204 17.95 2.37 -9.40
CA GLU A 204 18.43 1.06 -8.98
C GLU A 204 17.37 0.35 -8.11
N VAL A 205 17.40 -0.98 -8.14
CA VAL A 205 16.62 -1.85 -7.26
C VAL A 205 17.53 -2.31 -6.15
N TYR A 206 17.06 -2.15 -4.93
CA TYR A 206 17.78 -2.48 -3.71
C TYR A 206 17.16 -3.70 -3.05
N THR A 207 17.96 -4.48 -2.36
CA THR A 207 17.45 -5.51 -1.43
C THR A 207 16.78 -4.83 -0.24
N GLY A 208 15.90 -5.54 0.49
CA GLY A 208 15.29 -4.99 1.71
C GLY A 208 16.34 -4.49 2.72
N VAL A 209 17.50 -5.19 2.85
CA VAL A 209 18.59 -4.75 3.73
C VAL A 209 19.12 -3.38 3.29
N GLN A 210 19.46 -3.23 2.01
CA GLN A 210 19.94 -1.94 1.46
C GLN A 210 18.88 -0.85 1.54
N ALA A 211 17.61 -1.20 1.25
CA ALA A 211 16.50 -0.27 1.34
C ALA A 211 16.30 0.27 2.76
N MET A 212 16.54 -0.55 3.79
CA MET A 212 16.53 -0.12 5.18
C MET A 212 17.70 0.84 5.50
N GLU A 213 18.91 0.52 5.03
CA GLU A 213 20.10 1.38 5.21
C GLU A 213 19.91 2.75 4.53
N PHE A 214 19.23 2.77 3.39
CA PHE A 214 18.93 3.99 2.63
C PHE A 214 17.69 4.76 3.12
N GLY A 215 17.00 4.23 4.14
CA GLY A 215 15.80 4.86 4.67
C GLY A 215 14.58 4.76 3.74
N LEU A 216 14.63 3.87 2.75
CA LEU A 216 13.51 3.61 1.84
C LEU A 216 12.41 2.80 2.50
N ILE A 217 12.73 2.03 3.54
CA ILE A 217 11.80 1.29 4.39
C ILE A 217 12.11 1.54 5.87
N ASP A 218 11.17 1.20 6.75
CA ASP A 218 11.28 1.43 8.20
C ASP A 218 11.86 0.23 8.95
N GLY A 219 11.82 -0.96 8.34
CA GLY A 219 12.38 -2.14 8.98
C GLY A 219 12.24 -3.41 8.16
N LEU A 220 12.95 -4.45 8.63
CA LEU A 220 12.87 -5.79 8.08
C LEU A 220 11.87 -6.59 8.92
N ALA A 221 10.77 -7.05 8.29
CA ALA A 221 9.71 -7.75 9.00
C ALA A 221 8.97 -8.75 8.10
N SER A 222 8.26 -9.68 8.73
CA SER A 222 7.28 -10.53 8.06
C SER A 222 5.95 -9.78 7.86
N GLY A 223 5.07 -10.30 7.01
CA GLY A 223 3.72 -9.75 6.85
C GLY A 223 2.91 -9.76 8.14
N GLU A 224 3.08 -10.79 8.98
CA GLU A 224 2.45 -10.86 10.30
C GLU A 224 2.91 -9.73 11.22
N ALA A 225 4.21 -9.43 11.24
CA ALA A 225 4.73 -8.32 12.04
C ALA A 225 4.22 -6.95 11.52
N ALA A 226 4.00 -6.80 10.22
CA ALA A 226 3.39 -5.60 9.64
C ALA A 226 1.92 -5.44 10.08
N LEU A 227 1.15 -6.55 10.18
CA LEU A 227 -0.21 -6.53 10.71
C LEU A 227 -0.24 -6.12 12.19
N GLN A 228 0.64 -6.68 13.00
CA GLN A 228 0.80 -6.28 14.40
C GLN A 228 1.15 -4.79 14.51
N ARG A 229 2.03 -4.31 13.64
CA ARG A 229 2.43 -2.91 13.65
C ARG A 229 1.28 -1.96 13.27
N ALA A 230 0.46 -2.33 12.29
CA ALA A 230 -0.75 -1.57 11.95
C ALA A 230 -1.72 -1.49 13.13
N ALA A 231 -1.90 -2.60 13.86
CA ALA A 231 -2.73 -2.63 15.07
C ALA A 231 -2.16 -1.76 16.20
N GLU A 232 -0.84 -1.77 16.40
CA GLU A 232 -0.17 -0.89 17.36
C GLU A 232 -0.39 0.59 17.03
N LEU A 233 -0.22 0.97 15.76
CA LEU A 233 -0.46 2.34 15.28
C LEU A 233 -1.91 2.75 15.44
N ALA A 234 -2.85 1.82 15.29
CA ALA A 234 -4.27 2.01 15.55
C ALA A 234 -4.64 2.03 17.05
N GLY A 235 -3.71 1.67 17.94
CA GLY A 235 -3.96 1.58 19.38
C GLY A 235 -4.82 0.38 19.79
N VAL A 236 -4.95 -0.65 18.94
CA VAL A 236 -5.72 -1.87 19.20
C VAL A 236 -4.79 -3.03 19.57
N ARG A 237 -5.23 -3.86 20.53
CA ARG A 237 -4.44 -5.01 21.02
C ARG A 237 -5.05 -6.35 20.66
N ASP A 238 -6.38 -6.45 20.68
CA ASP A 238 -7.14 -7.65 20.29
C ASP A 238 -7.89 -7.29 19.03
N PHE A 239 -7.47 -7.84 17.91
CA PHE A 239 -7.99 -7.52 16.58
C PHE A 239 -8.14 -8.79 15.74
N GLU A 240 -8.94 -8.69 14.71
CA GLU A 240 -9.05 -9.69 13.64
C GLU A 240 -8.47 -9.11 12.34
N THR A 241 -7.91 -9.96 11.52
CA THR A 241 -7.48 -9.56 10.17
C THR A 241 -8.56 -9.91 9.15
N VAL A 242 -8.79 -9.04 8.20
CA VAL A 242 -9.80 -9.26 7.17
C VAL A 242 -9.30 -8.82 5.81
N GLU A 243 -9.47 -9.67 4.80
CA GLU A 243 -9.23 -9.31 3.40
C GLU A 243 -10.32 -8.33 2.95
N LEU A 244 -9.93 -7.15 2.46
CA LEU A 244 -10.90 -6.13 2.07
C LEU A 244 -11.51 -6.39 0.70
N TYR A 245 -10.82 -7.10 -0.19
CA TYR A 245 -11.32 -7.38 -1.53
C TYR A 245 -12.67 -8.11 -1.52
N PRO A 246 -12.85 -9.24 -0.79
CA PRO A 246 -14.12 -9.91 -0.71
C PRO A 246 -15.25 -9.04 -0.17
N LEU A 247 -14.96 -8.21 0.83
CA LEU A 247 -15.95 -7.33 1.45
C LEU A 247 -16.34 -6.15 0.56
N THR A 248 -15.41 -5.67 -0.25
CA THR A 248 -15.63 -4.52 -1.15
C THR A 248 -16.44 -4.92 -2.38
N PHE A 249 -16.19 -6.11 -2.94
CA PHE A 249 -16.76 -6.56 -4.21
C PHE A 249 -17.78 -7.68 -4.08
N ASP A 250 -18.19 -8.04 -2.86
CA ASP A 250 -19.17 -9.11 -2.57
C ASP A 250 -18.80 -10.43 -3.28
N THR A 251 -17.59 -10.91 -3.04
CA THR A 251 -17.03 -12.11 -3.69
C THR A 251 -16.19 -12.93 -2.71
N ASP A 252 -16.04 -14.21 -2.95
CA ASP A 252 -15.13 -15.08 -2.19
C ASP A 252 -13.69 -15.08 -2.77
N PHE A 253 -13.46 -14.35 -3.87
CA PHE A 253 -12.17 -14.29 -4.53
C PHE A 253 -11.20 -13.36 -3.79
N ILE A 254 -9.96 -13.82 -3.63
CA ILE A 254 -8.83 -12.99 -3.15
C ILE A 254 -7.79 -12.94 -4.27
N PRO A 255 -7.36 -11.75 -4.73
CA PRO A 255 -6.39 -11.60 -5.80
C PRO A 255 -4.98 -11.98 -5.32
N LEU A 256 -4.72 -13.28 -5.23
CA LEU A 256 -3.38 -13.83 -4.97
C LEU A 256 -2.68 -14.02 -6.31
N ALA A 257 -1.64 -13.24 -6.58
CA ALA A 257 -0.78 -13.53 -7.73
C ALA A 257 0.05 -14.77 -7.42
N GLU A 258 -0.17 -15.84 -8.16
CA GLU A 258 0.86 -16.85 -8.34
C GLU A 258 1.97 -16.25 -9.22
N VAL A 259 2.94 -15.60 -8.61
CA VAL A 259 4.17 -15.23 -9.34
C VAL A 259 4.93 -16.53 -9.60
N ARG A 260 4.69 -17.14 -10.75
CA ARG A 260 5.55 -18.22 -11.26
C ARG A 260 6.84 -17.58 -11.73
N TYR A 261 7.80 -17.44 -10.82
CA TYR A 261 9.16 -17.06 -11.20
C TYR A 261 9.74 -18.15 -12.12
N GLN A 262 9.82 -17.82 -13.40
CA GLN A 262 10.61 -18.60 -14.34
C GLN A 262 11.92 -17.84 -14.58
N PRO A 263 13.04 -18.30 -14.00
CA PRO A 263 14.34 -17.67 -14.26
C PRO A 263 14.62 -17.74 -15.75
N GLN A 264 14.70 -16.58 -16.38
CA GLN A 264 15.11 -16.47 -17.79
C GLN A 264 16.62 -16.21 -17.84
N PRO A 265 17.33 -16.79 -18.83
CA PRO A 265 18.73 -16.43 -19.03
C PRO A 265 18.86 -14.93 -19.26
N ILE A 266 19.80 -14.31 -18.57
CA ILE A 266 20.08 -12.87 -18.75
C ILE A 266 20.64 -12.69 -20.16
N ASP A 267 19.90 -11.96 -20.99
CA ASP A 267 20.38 -11.49 -22.28
C ASP A 267 20.87 -10.05 -22.09
N GLU A 268 22.19 -9.88 -22.02
CA GLU A 268 22.81 -8.57 -21.82
C GLU A 268 22.41 -7.54 -22.88
N ALA A 269 22.13 -7.97 -24.12
CA ALA A 269 21.65 -7.07 -25.16
C ALA A 269 20.25 -6.51 -24.88
N ARG A 270 19.46 -7.17 -24.03
CA ARG A 270 18.10 -6.76 -23.66
C ARG A 270 18.01 -5.98 -22.36
N LEU A 271 19.06 -5.97 -21.55
CA LEU A 271 19.10 -5.18 -20.29
C LEU A 271 18.78 -3.70 -20.51
N TRP A 272 19.07 -3.19 -21.72
CA TRP A 272 18.91 -1.79 -22.09
C TRP A 272 17.79 -1.56 -23.13
N ALA A 273 17.11 -2.62 -23.55
CA ALA A 273 15.99 -2.51 -24.49
C ALA A 273 14.69 -2.16 -23.77
N ALA A 274 13.98 -1.15 -24.27
CA ALA A 274 12.64 -0.87 -23.82
C ALA A 274 11.71 -2.09 -24.10
N PRO A 275 10.77 -2.43 -23.19
CA PRO A 275 9.81 -3.50 -23.46
C PRO A 275 8.99 -3.19 -24.71
N THR A 276 8.93 -4.15 -25.63
CA THR A 276 8.29 -3.96 -26.93
C THR A 276 6.76 -4.00 -26.92
N ASN A 277 6.16 -4.35 -25.78
CA ASN A 277 4.72 -4.57 -25.62
C ASN A 277 3.99 -3.54 -24.76
N LEU A 278 4.66 -2.44 -24.37
CA LEU A 278 4.00 -1.35 -23.66
C LEU A 278 3.25 -0.46 -24.66
N ALA A 279 2.01 -0.11 -24.31
CA ALA A 279 1.32 0.95 -25.01
C ALA A 279 2.06 2.29 -24.86
N PRO A 280 1.95 3.25 -25.81
CA PRO A 280 2.53 4.57 -25.63
C PRO A 280 2.05 5.24 -24.34
N GLY A 281 2.98 5.71 -23.50
CA GLY A 281 2.67 6.31 -22.20
C GLY A 281 3.90 6.50 -21.32
N LEU A 282 3.68 7.04 -20.11
CA LEU A 282 4.68 7.15 -19.06
C LEU A 282 4.42 6.05 -18.02
N TYR A 283 5.49 5.37 -17.61
CA TYR A 283 5.38 4.23 -16.71
C TYR A 283 6.40 4.32 -15.57
N TYR A 284 5.92 4.08 -14.35
CA TYR A 284 6.71 3.71 -13.20
C TYR A 284 6.70 2.18 -13.10
N ARG A 285 7.60 1.53 -13.82
CA ARG A 285 7.63 0.08 -13.90
C ARG A 285 9.06 -0.43 -13.87
N TYR A 286 9.30 -1.38 -12.98
CA TYR A 286 10.48 -2.23 -13.04
C TYR A 286 10.28 -3.30 -14.12
N VAL A 287 11.26 -3.44 -14.98
CA VAL A 287 11.28 -4.45 -16.04
C VAL A 287 12.27 -5.52 -15.67
N GLU A 288 11.79 -6.71 -15.37
CA GLU A 288 12.68 -7.84 -15.14
C GLU A 288 13.46 -8.19 -16.41
N PRO A 289 14.79 -8.44 -16.30
CA PRO A 289 15.56 -8.91 -17.43
C PRO A 289 14.95 -10.19 -18.01
N GLY A 290 14.54 -10.16 -19.27
CA GLY A 290 13.93 -11.33 -19.95
C GLY A 290 12.40 -11.40 -19.99
N ALA A 291 11.65 -10.46 -19.41
CA ALA A 291 10.18 -10.43 -19.44
C ALA A 291 9.57 -10.10 -20.83
N GLY A 292 10.34 -9.98 -21.87
CA GLY A 292 9.91 -9.63 -23.21
C GLY A 292 10.03 -10.80 -24.20
N ARG A 293 9.11 -11.78 -24.14
CA ARG A 293 8.83 -12.72 -25.24
C ARG A 293 7.34 -12.78 -25.54
#